data_eeda9251c704897ad4f5ad3eb7cb81fb
#
_entry.id   eeda9251c704897ad4f5ad3eb7cb81fb
#
_cell.length_a   1.000
_cell.length_b   1.000
_cell.length_c   1.000
_cell.angle_alpha   90.00
_cell.angle_beta   90.00
_cell.angle_gamma   90.00
#
_symmetry.space_group_name_H-M   'P 1'
#
loop_
_entity.id
_entity.type
_entity.pdbx_description
1 polymer ?
#
loop_
_entity_poly.entity_id
_entity_poly.type
_entity_poly.pdbx_seq_one_letter_code
_entity_poly.pdbx_strand_id
1 'polypeptide(L)'
;MSKWSVVKWDNAGGMQLAANAPIAAGEEILREKPRVTVAAGEDALGSHAWDLTHRLLADARLRNTYYAWKLQSREAEAGNRQDRELERLLSKRYGLPQAMVRKLHAGVDAHCIGYGPADAGRQGYGLYETLSRVNHSCDPSATLTVTDGATGELSLVARKAMLPGQEITRNYLDESSAFLGRNFLVRNVTLVSRMGFVCQCPRCRLERPDDLKDVNLLQFFKAFL
;
A
#
# COMPACT_ATOMS: atom_id res chain seq x y z
N MET A 1 -25.42 -4.98 7.10
CA MET A 1 -24.14 -5.28 7.75
C MET A 1 -23.06 -5.36 6.66
N SER A 2 -21.85 -4.87 6.94
CA SER A 2 -20.74 -4.97 5.97
C SER A 2 -20.39 -6.44 5.73
N LYS A 3 -20.14 -6.79 4.45
CA LYS A 3 -19.71 -8.14 4.07
C LYS A 3 -18.22 -8.40 4.34
N TRP A 4 -17.52 -7.45 4.94
CA TRP A 4 -16.10 -7.53 5.26
C TRP A 4 -15.79 -6.91 6.62
N SER A 5 -14.66 -7.28 7.19
CA SER A 5 -14.08 -6.65 8.39
C SER A 5 -12.56 -6.56 8.29
N VAL A 6 -12.00 -5.64 9.08
CA VAL A 6 -10.56 -5.57 9.31
C VAL A 6 -10.21 -6.53 10.45
N VAL A 7 -9.35 -7.48 10.18
CA VAL A 7 -8.90 -8.47 11.16
C VAL A 7 -7.39 -8.39 11.35
N LYS A 8 -6.89 -8.79 12.53
CA LYS A 8 -5.45 -8.95 12.74
C LYS A 8 -4.97 -10.19 11.97
N TRP A 9 -3.84 -10.06 11.30
CA TRP A 9 -3.16 -11.22 10.74
C TRP A 9 -2.35 -11.89 11.86
N ASP A 10 -2.56 -13.20 12.03
CA ASP A 10 -1.90 -13.98 13.07
C ASP A 10 -0.37 -13.86 12.96
N ASN A 11 0.29 -13.65 14.11
CA ASN A 11 1.72 -13.66 14.36
C ASN A 11 2.59 -12.52 13.80
N ALA A 12 2.12 -11.68 12.89
CA ALA A 12 2.94 -10.59 12.32
C ALA A 12 2.50 -9.18 12.74
N GLY A 13 1.42 -9.05 13.53
CA GLY A 13 0.89 -7.75 13.97
C GLY A 13 0.28 -6.90 12.85
N GLY A 14 0.19 -7.42 11.63
CA GLY A 14 -0.43 -6.76 10.50
C GLY A 14 -1.96 -6.81 10.55
N MET A 15 -2.59 -5.95 9.74
CA MET A 15 -4.04 -5.92 9.58
C MET A 15 -4.37 -6.31 8.14
N GLN A 16 -5.46 -7.04 7.95
CA GLN A 16 -5.97 -7.44 6.63
C GLN A 16 -7.47 -7.25 6.54
N LEU A 17 -8.00 -7.15 5.33
CA LEU A 17 -9.42 -7.26 5.07
C LEU A 17 -9.80 -8.73 4.86
N ALA A 18 -10.88 -9.16 5.53
CA ALA A 18 -11.45 -10.49 5.33
C ALA A 18 -12.95 -10.41 5.02
N ALA A 19 -13.44 -11.32 4.18
CA ALA A 19 -14.86 -11.47 3.91
C ALA A 19 -15.57 -12.05 5.15
N ASN A 20 -16.72 -11.46 5.56
CA ASN A 20 -17.58 -11.95 6.61
C ASN A 20 -18.79 -12.74 6.08
N ALA A 21 -19.12 -12.51 4.81
CA ALA A 21 -20.21 -13.15 4.09
C ALA A 21 -19.75 -13.47 2.67
N PRO A 22 -20.48 -14.31 1.91
CA PRO A 22 -20.19 -14.55 0.51
C PRO A 22 -20.20 -13.24 -0.29
N ILE A 23 -19.16 -13.04 -1.11
CA ILE A 23 -19.03 -11.91 -2.04
C ILE A 23 -18.99 -12.50 -3.46
N ALA A 24 -19.84 -11.99 -4.35
CA ALA A 24 -19.88 -12.45 -5.74
C ALA A 24 -18.78 -11.78 -6.58
N ALA A 25 -18.33 -12.44 -7.64
CA ALA A 25 -17.48 -11.80 -8.64
C ALA A 25 -18.21 -10.59 -9.27
N GLY A 26 -17.49 -9.46 -9.43
CA GLY A 26 -18.04 -8.19 -9.90
C GLY A 26 -18.74 -7.35 -8.82
N GLU A 27 -18.91 -7.86 -7.60
CA GLU A 27 -19.53 -7.11 -6.50
C GLU A 27 -18.59 -6.01 -5.99
N GLU A 28 -19.14 -4.81 -5.74
CA GLU A 28 -18.44 -3.74 -5.03
C GLU A 28 -18.34 -4.09 -3.54
N ILE A 29 -17.12 -4.24 -3.04
CA ILE A 29 -16.84 -4.61 -1.66
C ILE A 29 -16.92 -3.40 -0.73
N LEU A 30 -16.25 -2.33 -1.14
CA LEU A 30 -16.25 -1.04 -0.45
C LEU A 30 -15.89 0.09 -1.41
N ARG A 31 -16.32 1.29 -1.05
CA ARG A 31 -15.96 2.54 -1.72
C ARG A 31 -15.41 3.51 -0.69
N GLU A 32 -14.31 4.20 -1.02
CA GLU A 32 -13.65 5.07 -0.06
C GLU A 32 -13.06 6.31 -0.74
N LYS A 33 -13.27 7.47 -0.11
CA LYS A 33 -12.55 8.70 -0.41
C LYS A 33 -11.26 8.77 0.40
N PRO A 34 -10.18 9.27 -0.18
CA PRO A 34 -8.94 9.44 0.57
C PRO A 34 -9.09 10.50 1.67
N ARG A 35 -8.38 10.32 2.77
CA ARG A 35 -8.30 11.30 3.86
C ARG A 35 -7.40 12.48 3.51
N VAL A 36 -6.39 12.22 2.71
CA VAL A 36 -5.43 13.21 2.21
C VAL A 36 -5.09 12.85 0.77
N THR A 37 -4.99 13.84 -0.12
CA THR A 37 -4.59 13.66 -1.52
C THR A 37 -3.50 14.62 -1.92
N VAL A 38 -2.74 14.25 -2.94
CA VAL A 38 -1.83 15.09 -3.71
C VAL A 38 -2.09 14.79 -5.18
N ALA A 39 -2.28 15.82 -6.01
CA ALA A 39 -2.42 15.62 -7.44
C ALA A 39 -1.08 15.21 -8.08
N ALA A 40 -1.12 14.47 -9.16
CA ALA A 40 0.08 14.13 -9.91
C ALA A 40 0.73 15.40 -10.47
N GLY A 41 2.05 15.50 -10.35
CA GLY A 41 2.79 16.70 -10.75
C GLY A 41 2.84 17.82 -9.71
N GLU A 42 2.17 17.68 -8.58
CA GLU A 42 2.30 18.59 -7.43
C GLU A 42 3.43 18.16 -6.47
N ASP A 43 4.55 17.65 -7.00
CA ASP A 43 5.67 17.14 -6.19
C ASP A 43 6.57 18.28 -5.66
N ALA A 44 5.99 19.19 -4.87
CA ALA A 44 6.67 20.37 -4.33
C ALA A 44 7.85 20.00 -3.42
N LEU A 45 7.79 18.84 -2.74
CA LEU A 45 8.86 18.31 -1.89
C LEU A 45 9.66 17.18 -2.57
N GLY A 46 9.53 17.03 -3.88
CA GLY A 46 10.28 16.06 -4.67
C GLY A 46 9.71 14.64 -4.72
N SER A 47 8.64 14.36 -3.98
CA SER A 47 7.85 13.12 -4.13
C SER A 47 6.46 13.25 -3.54
N HIS A 48 5.50 12.53 -4.13
CA HIS A 48 4.13 12.46 -3.61
C HIS A 48 4.04 11.99 -2.15
N ALA A 49 4.96 11.12 -1.71
CA ALA A 49 4.98 10.63 -0.33
C ALA A 49 5.36 11.75 0.66
N TRP A 50 6.32 12.60 0.31
CA TRP A 50 6.68 13.76 1.14
C TRP A 50 5.58 14.81 1.14
N ASP A 51 4.92 15.06 0.01
CA ASP A 51 3.80 16.02 -0.07
C ASP A 51 2.58 15.55 0.72
N LEU A 52 2.24 14.25 0.64
CA LEU A 52 1.21 13.64 1.50
C LEU A 52 1.59 13.74 2.98
N THR A 53 2.86 13.48 3.34
CA THR A 53 3.37 13.61 4.71
C THR A 53 3.22 15.05 5.20
N HIS A 54 3.59 16.02 4.39
CA HIS A 54 3.45 17.44 4.71
C HIS A 54 1.99 17.82 4.97
N ARG A 55 1.06 17.43 4.08
CA ARG A 55 -0.37 17.68 4.25
C ARG A 55 -0.94 16.99 5.49
N LEU A 56 -0.50 15.76 5.76
CA LEU A 56 -0.89 15.03 6.98
C LEU A 56 -0.39 15.72 8.25
N LEU A 57 0.85 16.24 8.24
CA LEU A 57 1.43 16.96 9.38
C LEU A 57 0.74 18.30 9.65
N ALA A 58 0.24 18.95 8.61
CA ALA A 58 -0.46 20.23 8.72
C ALA A 58 -1.81 20.13 9.47
N ASP A 59 -2.45 18.96 9.46
CA ASP A 59 -3.69 18.69 10.18
C ASP A 59 -3.42 17.82 11.42
N ALA A 60 -3.48 18.44 12.61
CA ALA A 60 -3.21 17.77 13.88
C ALA A 60 -4.17 16.60 14.17
N ARG A 61 -5.44 16.70 13.74
CA ARG A 61 -6.45 15.66 13.94
C ARG A 61 -6.16 14.45 13.05
N LEU A 62 -5.92 14.69 11.77
CA LEU A 62 -5.55 13.63 10.82
C LEU A 62 -4.23 12.96 11.23
N ARG A 63 -3.23 13.74 11.59
CA ARG A 63 -1.93 13.26 12.07
C ARG A 63 -2.08 12.31 13.27
N ASN A 64 -2.83 12.71 14.29
CA ASN A 64 -3.01 11.90 15.49
C ASN A 64 -3.81 10.62 15.19
N THR A 65 -4.84 10.71 14.36
CA THR A 65 -5.61 9.55 13.90
C THR A 65 -4.72 8.59 13.11
N TYR A 66 -3.96 9.11 12.15
CA TYR A 66 -3.08 8.30 11.32
C TYR A 66 -1.93 7.70 12.14
N TYR A 67 -1.36 8.45 13.07
CA TYR A 67 -0.33 7.98 13.98
C TYR A 67 -0.80 6.79 14.83
N ALA A 68 -1.96 6.89 15.46
CA ALA A 68 -2.52 5.81 16.27
C ALA A 68 -2.84 4.55 15.45
N TRP A 69 -3.11 4.71 14.17
CA TRP A 69 -3.69 3.72 13.29
C TRP A 69 -2.65 2.95 12.44
N LYS A 70 -1.54 3.61 12.04
CA LYS A 70 -0.57 3.05 11.07
C LYS A 70 0.81 2.74 11.63
N LEU A 71 1.14 3.16 12.83
CA LEU A 71 2.50 3.06 13.35
C LEU A 71 2.90 1.69 13.91
N GLN A 72 2.13 0.65 13.65
CA GLN A 72 2.51 -0.72 13.98
C GLN A 72 3.52 -1.33 12.98
N SER A 73 3.92 -0.61 11.94
CA SER A 73 4.81 -1.11 10.91
C SER A 73 6.21 -0.50 10.99
N ARG A 74 7.20 -1.38 11.00
CA ARG A 74 8.66 -1.23 10.74
C ARG A 74 9.37 -0.02 11.38
N GLU A 75 10.52 -0.27 11.97
CA GLU A 75 11.54 0.76 12.21
C GLU A 75 11.85 1.44 10.87
N ALA A 76 11.59 2.73 10.81
CA ALA A 76 11.90 3.52 9.63
C ALA A 76 13.41 3.77 9.61
N GLU A 77 14.10 3.17 8.65
CA GLU A 77 15.51 3.44 8.39
C GLU A 77 15.69 4.91 7.99
N ALA A 78 16.86 5.46 8.30
CA ALA A 78 17.20 6.81 7.87
C ALA A 78 17.29 6.85 6.33
N GLY A 79 16.50 7.70 5.70
CA GLY A 79 16.50 7.92 4.28
C GLY A 79 17.80 8.51 3.73
N ASN A 80 17.83 8.83 2.45
CA ASN A 80 18.93 9.51 1.79
C ASN A 80 19.17 10.94 2.36
N ARG A 81 20.11 11.70 1.79
CA ARG A 81 20.43 13.06 2.26
C ARG A 81 19.23 14.01 2.17
N GLN A 82 18.47 13.94 1.07
CA GLN A 82 17.30 14.77 0.84
C GLN A 82 16.18 14.45 1.84
N ASP A 83 15.94 13.17 2.12
CA ASP A 83 14.95 12.74 3.11
C ASP A 83 15.29 13.29 4.50
N ARG A 84 16.55 13.19 4.93
CA ARG A 84 17.00 13.74 6.22
C ARG A 84 16.84 15.25 6.34
N GLU A 85 16.99 15.97 5.23
CA GLU A 85 16.79 17.42 5.19
C GLU A 85 15.30 17.77 5.32
N LEU A 86 14.43 17.07 4.59
CA LEU A 86 12.97 17.23 4.69
C LEU A 86 12.45 16.85 6.09
N GLU A 87 12.94 15.76 6.68
CA GLU A 87 12.63 15.38 8.07
C GLU A 87 12.93 16.53 9.04
N ARG A 88 14.12 17.15 8.91
CA ARG A 88 14.54 18.25 9.77
C ARG A 88 13.68 19.50 9.58
N LEU A 89 13.40 19.85 8.32
CA LEU A 89 12.56 21.00 7.99
C LEU A 89 11.13 20.85 8.53
N LEU A 90 10.50 19.71 8.28
CA LEU A 90 9.14 19.43 8.74
C LEU A 90 9.07 19.28 10.26
N SER A 91 10.08 18.66 10.88
CA SER A 91 10.24 18.58 12.35
C SER A 91 10.22 20.00 12.98
N LYS A 92 11.04 20.91 12.45
CA LYS A 92 11.09 22.30 12.92
C LYS A 92 9.78 23.04 12.67
N ARG A 93 9.18 22.88 11.48
CA ARG A 93 7.93 23.55 11.09
C ARG A 93 6.75 23.18 11.98
N TYR A 94 6.64 21.91 12.34
CA TYR A 94 5.48 21.37 13.09
C TYR A 94 5.78 21.12 14.58
N GLY A 95 6.99 21.41 15.05
CA GLY A 95 7.37 21.21 16.45
C GLY A 95 7.36 19.73 16.86
N LEU A 96 7.72 18.80 15.96
CA LEU A 96 7.66 17.36 16.17
C LEU A 96 9.07 16.75 16.19
N PRO A 97 9.30 15.66 16.95
CA PRO A 97 10.58 14.92 16.87
C PRO A 97 10.83 14.41 15.43
N GLN A 98 12.09 14.51 14.95
CA GLN A 98 12.46 14.01 13.61
C GLN A 98 12.11 12.51 13.43
N ALA A 99 12.34 11.70 14.47
CA ALA A 99 11.96 10.29 14.45
C ALA A 99 10.45 10.06 14.21
N MET A 100 9.61 10.96 14.71
CA MET A 100 8.16 10.92 14.46
C MET A 100 7.83 11.27 13.01
N VAL A 101 8.45 12.32 12.46
CA VAL A 101 8.28 12.71 11.05
C VAL A 101 8.72 11.58 10.13
N ARG A 102 9.90 10.99 10.37
CA ARG A 102 10.42 9.84 9.63
C ARG A 102 9.45 8.66 9.64
N LYS A 103 8.96 8.31 10.82
CA LYS A 103 8.04 7.19 11.01
C LYS A 103 6.70 7.42 10.29
N LEU A 104 6.17 8.65 10.35
CA LEU A 104 4.97 9.04 9.60
C LEU A 104 5.22 8.97 8.10
N HIS A 105 6.34 9.49 7.62
CA HIS A 105 6.69 9.43 6.20
C HIS A 105 6.81 8.00 5.70
N ALA A 106 7.53 7.13 6.39
CA ALA A 106 7.63 5.71 6.04
C ALA A 106 6.26 5.02 6.01
N GLY A 107 5.36 5.37 6.93
CA GLY A 107 3.99 4.89 6.92
C GLY A 107 3.18 5.42 5.73
N VAL A 108 3.34 6.69 5.37
CA VAL A 108 2.71 7.30 4.19
C VAL A 108 3.20 6.63 2.92
N ASP A 109 4.50 6.51 2.74
CA ASP A 109 5.13 5.90 1.56
C ASP A 109 4.67 4.44 1.35
N ALA A 110 4.62 3.66 2.44
CA ALA A 110 4.18 2.27 2.38
C ALA A 110 2.68 2.08 2.09
N HIS A 111 1.84 3.10 2.32
CA HIS A 111 0.38 2.94 2.31
C HIS A 111 -0.36 3.89 1.38
N CYS A 112 0.32 4.84 0.75
CA CYS A 112 -0.32 5.68 -0.25
C CYS A 112 -0.73 4.85 -1.47
N ILE A 113 -1.87 5.20 -2.05
CA ILE A 113 -2.41 4.53 -3.23
C ILE A 113 -2.54 5.58 -4.33
N GLY A 114 -1.91 5.30 -5.47
CA GLY A 114 -2.10 6.13 -6.66
C GLY A 114 -3.46 5.84 -7.30
N TYR A 115 -4.14 6.88 -7.79
CA TYR A 115 -5.39 6.79 -8.52
C TYR A 115 -5.28 7.45 -9.89
N GLY A 116 -6.20 7.10 -10.78
CA GLY A 116 -6.18 7.49 -12.19
C GLY A 116 -5.78 6.34 -13.12
N PRO A 117 -6.03 6.47 -14.43
CA PRO A 117 -5.75 5.44 -15.40
C PRO A 117 -4.22 5.24 -15.53
N ALA A 118 -3.80 3.98 -15.54
CA ALA A 118 -2.38 3.63 -15.59
C ALA A 118 -1.70 4.00 -16.92
N ASP A 119 -2.46 3.97 -18.00
CA ASP A 119 -2.05 4.27 -19.38
C ASP A 119 -1.98 5.78 -19.69
N ALA A 120 -2.80 6.58 -19.01
CA ALA A 120 -2.81 8.05 -19.15
C ALA A 120 -2.00 8.77 -18.05
N GLY A 121 -1.31 8.00 -17.20
CA GLY A 121 -0.64 8.52 -16.00
C GLY A 121 -1.58 8.64 -14.80
N ARG A 122 -1.00 8.64 -13.60
CA ARG A 122 -1.77 8.79 -12.37
C ARG A 122 -2.29 10.21 -12.24
N GLN A 123 -3.55 10.36 -11.83
CA GLN A 123 -4.15 11.67 -11.54
C GLN A 123 -3.74 12.19 -10.16
N GLY A 124 -3.33 11.29 -9.25
CA GLY A 124 -2.86 11.67 -7.94
C GLY A 124 -2.57 10.47 -7.05
N TYR A 125 -2.27 10.78 -5.79
CA TYR A 125 -2.00 9.82 -4.73
C TYR A 125 -2.83 10.18 -3.50
N GLY A 126 -3.31 9.17 -2.77
CA GLY A 126 -4.15 9.36 -1.61
C GLY A 126 -3.83 8.40 -0.47
N LEU A 127 -4.20 8.81 0.75
CA LEU A 127 -4.19 7.98 1.95
C LEU A 127 -5.61 7.53 2.27
N TYR A 128 -5.84 6.22 2.24
CA TYR A 128 -7.12 5.59 2.48
C TYR A 128 -7.09 4.81 3.79
N GLU A 129 -8.16 4.92 4.58
CA GLU A 129 -8.22 4.29 5.89
C GLU A 129 -8.34 2.76 5.81
N THR A 130 -9.23 2.30 4.96
CA THR A 130 -9.55 0.87 4.81
C THR A 130 -8.80 0.25 3.64
N LEU A 131 -8.81 0.89 2.45
CA LEU A 131 -8.16 0.36 1.25
C LEU A 131 -6.66 0.11 1.42
N SER A 132 -5.99 0.90 2.24
CA SER A 132 -4.57 0.71 2.55
C SER A 132 -4.28 -0.52 3.43
N ARG A 133 -5.30 -1.20 3.94
CA ARG A 133 -5.20 -2.46 4.70
C ARG A 133 -5.45 -3.70 3.85
N VAL A 134 -5.79 -3.52 2.58
CA VAL A 134 -5.94 -4.61 1.62
C VAL A 134 -4.56 -5.06 1.19
N ASN A 135 -4.16 -6.27 1.58
CA ASN A 135 -2.84 -6.82 1.31
C ASN A 135 -2.62 -7.17 -0.16
N HIS A 136 -1.34 -7.33 -0.53
CA HIS A 136 -0.96 -7.72 -1.87
C HIS A 136 -1.13 -9.22 -2.13
N SER A 137 -1.60 -9.54 -3.34
CA SER A 137 -1.49 -10.87 -3.93
C SER A 137 -1.12 -10.78 -5.42
N CYS A 138 -0.28 -11.71 -5.90
CA CYS A 138 -0.04 -11.90 -7.34
C CYS A 138 -1.17 -12.66 -8.05
N ASP A 139 -2.16 -13.15 -7.31
CA ASP A 139 -3.47 -13.64 -7.76
C ASP A 139 -4.56 -12.98 -6.92
N PRO A 140 -4.80 -11.66 -7.12
CA PRO A 140 -5.66 -10.87 -6.26
C PRO A 140 -7.13 -11.28 -6.37
N SER A 141 -7.83 -11.22 -5.23
CA SER A 141 -9.27 -11.47 -5.17
C SER A 141 -10.12 -10.24 -5.53
N ALA A 142 -9.52 -9.04 -5.52
CA ALA A 142 -10.19 -7.79 -5.84
C ALA A 142 -9.29 -6.85 -6.65
N THR A 143 -9.89 -5.83 -7.26
CA THR A 143 -9.21 -4.76 -8.01
C THR A 143 -9.72 -3.41 -7.57
N LEU A 144 -8.89 -2.37 -7.69
CA LEU A 144 -9.30 -0.99 -7.47
C LEU A 144 -9.76 -0.36 -8.78
N THR A 145 -10.88 0.34 -8.71
CA THR A 145 -11.39 1.17 -9.81
C THR A 145 -11.59 2.59 -9.34
N VAL A 146 -11.24 3.56 -10.18
CA VAL A 146 -11.51 4.98 -9.90
C VAL A 146 -12.97 5.25 -10.15
N THR A 147 -13.70 5.72 -9.13
CA THR A 147 -15.11 6.14 -9.26
C THR A 147 -15.23 7.63 -9.46
N ASP A 148 -14.31 8.41 -8.90
CA ASP A 148 -14.19 9.84 -9.10
C ASP A 148 -12.72 10.27 -9.10
N GLY A 149 -12.19 10.59 -10.26
CA GLY A 149 -10.79 11.01 -10.41
C GLY A 149 -10.51 12.40 -9.80
N ALA A 150 -11.49 13.27 -9.73
CA ALA A 150 -11.31 14.61 -9.15
C ALA A 150 -11.11 14.56 -7.63
N THR A 151 -11.82 13.66 -6.95
CA THR A 151 -11.70 13.47 -5.50
C THR A 151 -10.75 12.35 -5.11
N GLY A 152 -10.33 11.51 -6.08
CA GLY A 152 -9.54 10.30 -5.81
C GLY A 152 -10.37 9.18 -5.17
N GLU A 153 -11.71 9.19 -5.29
CA GLU A 153 -12.55 8.14 -4.75
C GLU A 153 -12.30 6.83 -5.48
N LEU A 154 -12.06 5.76 -4.72
CA LEU A 154 -11.80 4.41 -5.22
C LEU A 154 -12.86 3.43 -4.75
N SER A 155 -13.21 2.50 -5.63
CA SER A 155 -14.02 1.33 -5.33
C SER A 155 -13.16 0.07 -5.39
N LEU A 156 -13.29 -0.81 -4.41
CA LEU A 156 -12.70 -2.15 -4.40
C LEU A 156 -13.75 -3.13 -4.91
N VAL A 157 -13.49 -3.75 -6.06
CA VAL A 157 -14.42 -4.65 -6.74
C VAL A 157 -13.86 -6.07 -6.74
N ALA A 158 -14.69 -7.05 -6.39
CA ALA A 158 -14.34 -8.47 -6.40
C ALA A 158 -14.02 -8.95 -7.82
N ARG A 159 -12.85 -9.56 -8.03
CA ARG A 159 -12.46 -10.20 -9.30
C ARG A 159 -12.98 -11.64 -9.39
N LYS A 160 -13.15 -12.29 -8.26
CA LYS A 160 -13.64 -13.66 -8.12
C LYS A 160 -14.55 -13.77 -6.91
N ALA A 161 -15.41 -14.78 -6.90
CA ALA A 161 -16.24 -15.06 -5.74
C ALA A 161 -15.37 -15.40 -4.52
N MET A 162 -15.79 -14.93 -3.35
CA MET A 162 -15.10 -15.17 -2.07
C MET A 162 -16.07 -15.73 -1.05
N LEU A 163 -15.58 -16.65 -0.22
CA LEU A 163 -16.29 -17.21 0.90
C LEU A 163 -15.93 -16.47 2.21
N PRO A 164 -16.79 -16.56 3.25
CA PRO A 164 -16.47 -16.02 4.56
C PRO A 164 -15.13 -16.57 5.09
N GLY A 165 -14.35 -15.71 5.73
CA GLY A 165 -13.01 -15.99 6.24
C GLY A 165 -11.87 -15.84 5.22
N GLN A 166 -12.17 -15.69 3.93
CA GLN A 166 -11.12 -15.47 2.94
C GLN A 166 -10.59 -14.04 2.99
N GLU A 167 -9.27 -13.90 2.85
CA GLU A 167 -8.60 -12.61 2.75
C GLU A 167 -8.97 -11.92 1.44
N ILE A 168 -9.29 -10.63 1.53
CA ILE A 168 -9.50 -9.75 0.39
C ILE A 168 -8.15 -9.13 0.04
N THR A 169 -7.66 -9.39 -1.17
CA THR A 169 -6.33 -8.96 -1.64
C THR A 169 -6.41 -8.18 -2.95
N ARG A 170 -5.44 -7.29 -3.16
CA ARG A 170 -5.27 -6.53 -4.41
C ARG A 170 -3.85 -6.64 -4.97
N ASN A 171 -3.61 -6.20 -6.18
CA ASN A 171 -2.28 -5.97 -6.68
C ASN A 171 -1.79 -4.57 -6.24
N TYR A 172 -0.53 -4.45 -5.75
CA TYR A 172 0.05 -3.17 -5.32
C TYR A 172 0.72 -2.40 -6.44
N LEU A 173 1.23 -3.10 -7.45
CA LEU A 173 2.14 -2.49 -8.42
C LEU A 173 1.43 -2.02 -9.68
N ASP A 174 0.55 -2.83 -10.22
CA ASP A 174 -0.12 -2.55 -11.47
C ASP A 174 -1.43 -3.33 -11.53
N GLU A 175 -2.54 -2.63 -11.70
CA GLU A 175 -3.85 -3.23 -11.92
C GLU A 175 -3.95 -3.84 -13.33
N SER A 176 -2.99 -3.55 -14.24
CA SER A 176 -2.93 -4.17 -15.56
C SER A 176 -2.53 -5.64 -15.47
N SER A 177 -2.91 -6.41 -16.47
CA SER A 177 -2.52 -7.81 -16.61
C SER A 177 -1.02 -8.01 -16.88
N ALA A 178 -0.31 -6.97 -17.32
CA ALA A 178 1.09 -7.04 -17.71
C ALA A 178 2.02 -7.48 -16.59
N PHE A 179 1.88 -6.90 -15.37
CA PHE A 179 2.67 -7.34 -14.22
C PHE A 179 2.27 -8.74 -13.75
N LEU A 180 0.97 -9.03 -13.68
CA LEU A 180 0.46 -10.32 -13.24
C LEU A 180 0.84 -11.46 -14.18
N GLY A 181 1.08 -11.17 -15.47
CA GLY A 181 1.58 -12.13 -16.46
C GLY A 181 3.06 -12.51 -16.33
N ARG A 182 3.85 -11.77 -15.52
CA ARG A 182 5.28 -12.05 -15.32
C ARG A 182 5.50 -13.32 -14.49
N ASN A 183 6.69 -13.93 -14.64
CA ASN A 183 7.10 -15.08 -13.83
C ASN A 183 7.37 -14.70 -12.36
N PHE A 184 7.53 -15.70 -11.50
CA PHE A 184 7.77 -15.55 -10.06
C PHE A 184 8.94 -14.62 -9.76
N LEU A 185 10.08 -14.77 -10.44
CA LEU A 185 11.29 -14.00 -10.16
C LEU A 185 11.07 -12.51 -10.44
N VAL A 186 10.55 -12.17 -11.63
CA VAL A 186 10.31 -10.79 -12.03
C VAL A 186 9.32 -10.11 -11.09
N ARG A 187 8.23 -10.79 -10.70
CA ARG A 187 7.26 -10.22 -9.78
C ARG A 187 7.88 -9.93 -8.41
N ASN A 188 8.66 -10.88 -7.87
CA ASN A 188 9.24 -10.71 -6.54
C ASN A 188 10.43 -9.74 -6.50
N VAL A 189 11.28 -9.69 -7.53
CA VAL A 189 12.30 -8.63 -7.66
C VAL A 189 11.63 -7.24 -7.64
N THR A 190 10.56 -7.06 -8.41
CA THR A 190 9.82 -5.78 -8.44
C THR A 190 9.20 -5.45 -7.08
N LEU A 191 8.61 -6.44 -6.38
CA LEU A 191 8.03 -6.22 -5.05
C LEU A 191 9.10 -5.90 -4.00
N VAL A 192 10.24 -6.56 -4.03
CA VAL A 192 11.36 -6.27 -3.12
C VAL A 192 11.92 -4.88 -3.38
N SER A 193 12.13 -4.51 -4.65
CA SER A 193 12.65 -3.19 -5.02
C SER A 193 11.73 -2.04 -4.60
N ARG A 194 10.42 -2.18 -4.86
CA ARG A 194 9.46 -1.09 -4.65
C ARG A 194 8.79 -1.09 -3.28
N MET A 195 8.57 -2.27 -2.70
CA MET A 195 7.75 -2.47 -1.51
C MET A 195 8.51 -3.14 -0.34
N GLY A 196 9.73 -3.63 -0.58
CA GLY A 196 10.60 -4.20 0.45
C GLY A 196 10.15 -5.56 1.00
N PHE A 197 9.32 -6.33 0.29
CA PHE A 197 8.88 -7.66 0.73
C PHE A 197 8.82 -8.68 -0.41
N VAL A 198 8.82 -9.96 -0.04
CA VAL A 198 8.60 -11.10 -0.95
C VAL A 198 7.18 -11.60 -0.79
N CYS A 199 6.46 -11.75 -1.90
CA CYS A 199 5.07 -12.23 -1.88
C CYS A 199 4.97 -13.71 -1.54
N GLN A 200 4.08 -14.05 -0.60
CA GLN A 200 3.81 -15.41 -0.14
C GLN A 200 2.39 -15.89 -0.51
N CYS A 201 1.73 -15.25 -1.49
CA CYS A 201 0.41 -15.69 -1.92
C CYS A 201 0.44 -17.14 -2.48
N PRO A 202 -0.72 -17.83 -2.56
CA PRO A 202 -0.76 -19.22 -3.06
C PRO A 202 -0.09 -19.40 -4.42
N ARG A 203 -0.29 -18.47 -5.35
CA ARG A 203 0.37 -18.48 -6.65
C ARG A 203 1.91 -18.44 -6.54
N CYS A 204 2.44 -17.54 -5.72
CA CYS A 204 3.90 -17.44 -5.55
C CYS A 204 4.50 -18.66 -4.88
N ARG A 205 3.77 -19.33 -3.99
CA ARG A 205 4.21 -20.59 -3.38
C ARG A 205 4.27 -21.72 -4.40
N LEU A 206 3.32 -21.79 -5.33
CA LEU A 206 3.28 -22.80 -6.39
C LEU A 206 4.32 -22.55 -7.48
N GLU A 207 4.56 -21.29 -7.85
CA GLU A 207 5.50 -20.92 -8.91
C GLU A 207 6.95 -20.76 -8.43
N ARG A 208 7.20 -20.87 -7.11
CA ARG A 208 8.55 -20.76 -6.54
C ARG A 208 9.43 -21.90 -7.05
N PRO A 209 10.58 -21.58 -7.69
CA PRO A 209 11.53 -22.59 -8.14
C PRO A 209 12.04 -23.47 -6.99
N ASP A 210 12.29 -24.75 -7.26
CA ASP A 210 12.69 -25.73 -6.23
C ASP A 210 14.04 -25.37 -5.60
N ASP A 211 14.98 -24.87 -6.38
CA ASP A 211 16.31 -24.42 -5.95
C ASP A 211 16.27 -23.17 -5.03
N LEU A 212 15.14 -22.50 -4.98
CA LEU A 212 14.95 -21.35 -4.09
C LEU A 212 14.14 -21.67 -2.83
N LYS A 213 13.67 -22.89 -2.63
CA LYS A 213 12.79 -23.25 -1.51
C LYS A 213 13.40 -22.97 -0.14
N ASP A 214 14.70 -23.23 0.01
CA ASP A 214 15.44 -23.06 1.28
C ASP A 214 16.24 -21.75 1.34
N VAL A 215 16.08 -20.86 0.35
CA VAL A 215 16.78 -19.59 0.27
C VAL A 215 16.01 -18.50 0.99
N ASN A 216 16.72 -17.63 1.73
CA ASN A 216 16.14 -16.37 2.21
C ASN A 216 15.89 -15.43 1.01
N LEU A 217 14.69 -15.51 0.46
CA LEU A 217 14.32 -14.78 -0.77
C LEU A 217 14.47 -13.26 -0.64
N LEU A 218 14.24 -12.69 0.53
CA LEU A 218 14.40 -11.24 0.70
C LEU A 218 15.87 -10.83 0.55
N GLN A 219 16.79 -11.56 1.16
CA GLN A 219 18.24 -11.34 0.99
C GLN A 219 18.69 -11.66 -0.42
N PHE A 220 18.21 -12.77 -0.99
CA PHE A 220 18.51 -13.17 -2.37
C PHE A 220 18.14 -12.05 -3.35
N PHE A 221 16.92 -11.54 -3.33
CA PHE A 221 16.51 -10.49 -4.25
C PHE A 221 17.20 -9.15 -3.98
N LYS A 222 17.50 -8.80 -2.73
CA LYS A 222 18.27 -7.59 -2.40
C LYS A 222 19.68 -7.60 -2.97
N ALA A 223 20.28 -8.77 -3.21
CA ALA A 223 21.59 -8.89 -3.81
C ALA A 223 21.63 -8.54 -5.32
N PHE A 224 20.46 -8.43 -5.97
CA PHE A 224 20.33 -8.04 -7.38
C PHE A 224 19.86 -6.59 -7.59
N LEU A 225 19.68 -5.83 -6.50
CA LEU A 225 19.23 -4.42 -6.51
C LEU A 225 20.35 -3.47 -6.15
#